data_41430f7ffd3f8c1fae3a5ff27d406974
#
_entry.id   41430f7ffd3f8c1fae3a5ff27d406974
#
_cell.length_a   1.000
_cell.length_b   1.000
_cell.length_c   1.000
_cell.angle_alpha   90.00
_cell.angle_beta   90.00
_cell.angle_gamma   90.00
#
_symmetry.space_group_name_H-M   'P 1'
#
loop_
_entity.id
_entity.type
_entity.pdbx_description
1 polymer ?
#
loop_
_entity_poly.entity_id
_entity_poly.type
_entity_poly.pdbx_seq_one_letter_code
_entity_poly.pdbx_strand_id
1 'polypeptide(L)'
;DITNPCGPAFAAILCGANLLAEGLHTSPTSYLCNTLDWSARAAPQGAPQPDPATALGELWTIGTGSVGTAALYFLTLFTRRFEAGLIDKDDVEIENLDRSPIFTAMDDERPKVDATADYLRSVGVATVKPERAALAESKLWRNRQEGTPDLLITAANEDHVRFQIEADMPPIQIYGTTGKNWQASVIRHVPLRDPCSLCLFPDPPL
;
A
#
# COMPACT_ATOMS: atom_id res chain seq x y z
N ASP A 1 24.26 4.13 -7.66
CA ASP A 1 23.03 3.62 -8.28
C ASP A 1 22.17 2.96 -7.23
N ILE A 2 21.05 3.59 -6.89
CA ILE A 2 20.06 2.99 -5.99
C ILE A 2 19.16 2.13 -6.86
N THR A 3 19.51 0.88 -7.03
CA THR A 3 18.72 -0.08 -7.80
C THR A 3 17.52 -0.65 -7.02
N ASN A 4 17.54 -0.51 -5.68
CA ASN A 4 16.45 -0.96 -4.81
C ASN A 4 16.12 0.11 -3.76
N PRO A 5 15.06 0.91 -3.95
CA PRO A 5 14.66 1.96 -3.00
C PRO A 5 14.06 1.41 -1.69
N CYS A 6 13.61 0.14 -1.65
CA CYS A 6 13.04 -0.46 -0.43
C CYS A 6 14.07 -0.59 0.70
N GLY A 7 15.32 -0.92 0.38
CA GLY A 7 16.37 -1.06 1.38
C GLY A 7 16.62 0.22 2.17
N PRO A 8 16.95 1.35 1.51
CA PRO A 8 17.10 2.64 2.17
C PRO A 8 15.84 3.12 2.90
N ALA A 9 14.65 2.93 2.31
CA ALA A 9 13.39 3.30 2.95
C ALA A 9 13.15 2.52 4.25
N PHE A 10 13.36 1.21 4.24
CA PHE A 10 13.22 0.37 5.42
C PHE A 10 14.26 0.73 6.49
N ALA A 11 15.50 0.98 6.10
CA ALA A 11 16.56 1.42 7.03
C ALA A 11 16.19 2.77 7.67
N ALA A 12 15.64 3.72 6.92
CA ALA A 12 15.21 5.00 7.45
C ALA A 12 14.05 4.87 8.45
N ILE A 13 13.07 3.98 8.17
CA ILE A 13 11.97 3.68 9.08
C ILE A 13 12.50 3.09 10.40
N LEU A 14 13.41 2.11 10.32
CA LEU A 14 14.01 1.51 11.52
C LEU A 14 14.88 2.50 12.30
N CYS A 15 15.58 3.39 11.63
CA CYS A 15 16.34 4.46 12.26
C CYS A 15 15.40 5.39 13.06
N GLY A 16 14.31 5.84 12.45
CA GLY A 16 13.28 6.64 13.11
C GLY A 16 12.64 5.90 14.29
N ALA A 17 12.31 4.62 14.14
CA ALA A 17 11.77 3.79 15.21
C ALA A 17 12.73 3.66 16.39
N ASN A 18 14.04 3.49 16.15
CA ASN A 18 15.06 3.45 17.22
C ASN A 18 15.23 4.79 17.92
N LEU A 19 15.15 5.92 17.20
CA LEU A 19 15.17 7.25 17.82
C LEU A 19 13.95 7.47 18.74
N LEU A 20 12.76 7.02 18.29
CA LEU A 20 11.57 7.05 19.13
C LEU A 20 11.68 6.12 20.33
N ALA A 21 12.23 4.92 20.18
CA ALA A 21 12.47 3.98 21.26
C ALA A 21 13.38 4.60 22.35
N GLU A 22 14.45 5.27 21.93
CA GLU A 22 15.33 6.00 22.84
C GLU A 22 14.58 7.10 23.61
N GLY A 23 13.79 7.92 22.89
CA GLY A 23 12.97 8.98 23.51
C GLY A 23 11.89 8.45 24.45
N LEU A 24 11.41 7.22 24.24
CA LEU A 24 10.43 6.55 25.10
C LEU A 24 11.08 5.67 26.19
N HIS A 25 12.39 5.75 26.36
CA HIS A 25 13.16 4.93 27.30
C HIS A 25 12.95 3.42 27.11
N THR A 26 12.76 2.98 25.88
CA THR A 26 12.76 1.55 25.52
C THR A 26 14.09 1.18 24.87
N SER A 27 14.41 -0.11 24.81
CA SER A 27 15.70 -0.54 24.25
C SER A 27 15.68 -0.46 22.71
N PRO A 28 16.60 0.28 22.09
CA PRO A 28 16.82 0.24 20.65
C PRO A 28 17.19 -1.17 20.19
N THR A 29 16.77 -1.54 19.00
CA THR A 29 17.01 -2.89 18.47
C THR A 29 17.78 -2.83 17.16
N SER A 30 18.83 -3.66 17.05
CA SER A 30 19.48 -3.91 15.76
C SER A 30 18.67 -4.91 14.95
N TYR A 31 18.45 -4.59 13.68
CA TYR A 31 17.65 -5.42 12.80
C TYR A 31 18.33 -5.61 11.45
N LEU A 32 18.37 -6.84 10.95
CA LEU A 32 18.80 -7.18 9.61
C LEU A 32 17.63 -7.82 8.88
N CYS A 33 17.24 -7.25 7.77
CA CYS A 33 16.18 -7.78 6.94
C CYS A 33 16.55 -7.69 5.47
N ASN A 34 16.35 -8.78 4.75
CA ASN A 34 16.40 -8.79 3.31
C ASN A 34 15.03 -8.29 2.78
N THR A 35 15.02 -7.13 2.13
CA THR A 35 13.78 -6.51 1.64
C THR A 35 13.17 -7.20 0.41
N LEU A 36 13.80 -8.24 -0.10
CA LEU A 36 13.26 -9.06 -1.20
C LEU A 36 12.32 -10.16 -0.68
N ASP A 37 12.73 -10.85 0.40
CA ASP A 37 12.00 -12.01 0.94
C ASP A 37 11.68 -11.93 2.43
N TRP A 38 11.98 -10.78 3.06
CA TRP A 38 11.76 -10.48 4.48
C TRP A 38 12.51 -11.42 5.45
N SER A 39 13.50 -12.16 4.96
CA SER A 39 14.32 -13.02 5.83
C SER A 39 15.29 -12.18 6.67
N ALA A 40 15.63 -12.68 7.86
CA ALA A 40 16.64 -12.10 8.76
C ALA A 40 18.08 -12.45 8.31
N ARG A 41 18.36 -12.36 7.02
CA ARG A 41 19.67 -12.65 6.43
C ARG A 41 19.91 -11.81 5.19
N ALA A 42 21.17 -11.62 4.81
CA ALA A 42 21.52 -10.94 3.57
C ALA A 42 20.96 -11.70 2.35
N ALA A 43 20.61 -10.97 1.31
CA ALA A 43 20.23 -11.58 0.04
C ALA A 43 21.38 -12.45 -0.50
N PRO A 44 21.08 -13.62 -1.12
CA PRO A 44 22.11 -14.41 -1.77
C PRO A 44 22.77 -13.61 -2.90
N GLN A 45 24.02 -13.91 -3.17
CA GLN A 45 24.73 -13.33 -4.31
C GLN A 45 23.97 -13.68 -5.62
N GLY A 46 23.70 -12.68 -6.45
CA GLY A 46 22.89 -12.87 -7.67
C GLY A 46 21.37 -12.86 -7.44
N ALA A 47 20.89 -12.41 -6.26
CA ALA A 47 19.46 -12.20 -6.05
C ALA A 47 18.89 -11.31 -7.16
N PRO A 48 17.65 -11.59 -7.65
CA PRO A 48 17.04 -10.79 -8.69
C PRO A 48 16.88 -9.34 -8.23
N GLN A 49 17.22 -8.42 -9.12
CA GLN A 49 16.98 -7.01 -8.90
C GLN A 49 15.62 -6.63 -9.51
N PRO A 50 14.89 -5.68 -8.91
CA PRO A 50 13.70 -5.15 -9.53
C PRO A 50 13.99 -4.61 -10.93
N ASP A 51 13.23 -5.04 -11.91
CA ASP A 51 13.33 -4.52 -13.28
C ASP A 51 12.36 -3.33 -13.45
N PRO A 52 12.85 -2.10 -13.67
CA PRO A 52 12.01 -0.94 -13.92
C PRO A 52 11.10 -1.08 -15.15
N ALA A 53 11.43 -2.00 -16.06
CA ALA A 53 10.60 -2.30 -17.21
C ALA A 53 9.41 -3.22 -16.87
N THR A 54 9.31 -3.75 -15.66
CA THR A 54 8.18 -4.59 -15.22
C THR A 54 6.88 -3.83 -15.35
N ALA A 55 5.95 -4.37 -16.13
CA ALA A 55 4.57 -3.90 -16.21
C ALA A 55 3.70 -4.67 -15.21
N LEU A 56 2.87 -3.96 -14.45
CA LEU A 56 2.01 -4.55 -13.41
C LEU A 56 0.55 -4.73 -13.86
N GLY A 57 0.21 -4.34 -15.12
CA GLY A 57 -1.16 -4.38 -15.57
C GLY A 57 -2.06 -3.36 -14.88
N GLU A 58 -3.29 -3.74 -14.55
CA GLU A 58 -4.21 -2.93 -13.75
C GLU A 58 -3.91 -3.12 -12.26
N LEU A 59 -3.49 -2.04 -11.63
CA LEU A 59 -3.24 -1.96 -10.19
C LEU A 59 -4.28 -1.04 -9.56
N TRP A 60 -5.08 -1.59 -8.66
CA TRP A 60 -6.05 -0.78 -7.93
C TRP A 60 -5.66 -0.64 -6.47
N THR A 61 -5.94 0.54 -5.92
CA THR A 61 -5.69 0.85 -4.50
C THR A 61 -6.99 1.24 -3.83
N ILE A 62 -7.37 0.51 -2.80
CA ILE A 62 -8.52 0.79 -1.95
C ILE A 62 -8.01 1.38 -0.64
N GLY A 63 -8.35 2.63 -0.40
CA GLY A 63 -7.80 3.44 0.66
C GLY A 63 -6.50 4.15 0.24
N THR A 64 -6.59 5.45 -0.01
CA THR A 64 -5.46 6.35 -0.34
C THR A 64 -5.03 7.20 0.86
N GLY A 65 -5.14 6.63 2.06
CA GLY A 65 -4.56 7.19 3.29
C GLY A 65 -3.04 7.00 3.38
N SER A 66 -2.49 7.06 4.57
CA SER A 66 -1.03 6.98 4.81
C SER A 66 -0.39 5.74 4.22
N VAL A 67 -0.99 4.56 4.42
CA VAL A 67 -0.44 3.29 3.93
C VAL A 67 -0.56 3.19 2.42
N GLY A 68 -1.73 3.52 1.85
CA GLY A 68 -1.97 3.45 0.41
C GLY A 68 -1.10 4.42 -0.37
N THR A 69 -0.99 5.67 0.08
CA THR A 69 -0.13 6.67 -0.56
C THR A 69 1.34 6.32 -0.44
N ALA A 70 1.80 5.78 0.70
CA ALA A 70 3.17 5.32 0.88
C ALA A 70 3.48 4.14 -0.06
N ALA A 71 2.57 3.17 -0.18
CA ALA A 71 2.74 2.05 -1.10
C ALA A 71 2.88 2.52 -2.55
N LEU A 72 2.02 3.43 -3.01
CA LEU A 72 2.09 4.00 -4.36
C LEU A 72 3.34 4.83 -4.57
N TYR A 73 3.73 5.66 -3.60
CA TYR A 73 4.97 6.45 -3.65
C TYR A 73 6.19 5.56 -3.88
N PHE A 74 6.39 4.55 -3.02
CA PHE A 74 7.54 3.65 -3.16
C PHE A 74 7.46 2.81 -4.44
N LEU A 75 6.27 2.39 -4.87
CA LEU A 75 6.09 1.65 -6.11
C LEU A 75 6.54 2.46 -7.33
N THR A 76 6.22 3.75 -7.38
CA THR A 76 6.62 4.62 -8.51
C THR A 76 8.12 4.85 -8.60
N LEU A 77 8.90 4.56 -7.54
CA LEU A 77 10.35 4.53 -7.59
C LEU A 77 10.89 3.31 -8.34
N PHE A 78 10.11 2.22 -8.43
CA PHE A 78 10.47 1.02 -9.18
C PHE A 78 9.94 1.04 -10.60
N THR A 79 8.64 1.23 -10.77
CA THR A 79 7.98 1.20 -12.07
C THR A 79 6.81 2.17 -12.11
N ARG A 80 6.53 2.70 -13.29
CA ARG A 80 5.36 3.52 -13.60
C ARG A 80 4.49 2.87 -14.66
N ARG A 81 4.77 1.61 -14.99
CA ARG A 81 4.13 0.85 -16.05
C ARG A 81 2.96 0.05 -15.50
N PHE A 82 1.92 0.79 -15.08
CA PHE A 82 0.64 0.23 -14.64
C PHE A 82 -0.50 1.21 -14.91
N GLU A 83 -1.71 0.70 -14.98
CA GLU A 83 -2.93 1.50 -14.96
C GLU A 83 -3.45 1.54 -13.53
N ALA A 84 -3.64 2.73 -12.97
CA ALA A 84 -4.05 2.89 -11.59
C ALA A 84 -5.57 3.09 -11.47
N GLY A 85 -6.22 2.29 -10.64
CA GLY A 85 -7.55 2.55 -10.09
C GLY A 85 -7.43 2.99 -8.62
N LEU A 86 -8.07 4.09 -8.25
CA LEU A 86 -8.02 4.63 -6.89
C LEU A 86 -9.42 4.76 -6.33
N ILE A 87 -9.70 4.14 -5.18
CA ILE A 87 -11.00 4.19 -4.52
C ILE A 87 -10.79 4.62 -3.07
N ASP A 88 -11.33 5.75 -2.70
CA ASP A 88 -11.37 6.29 -1.35
C ASP A 88 -12.50 7.31 -1.24
N LYS A 89 -13.18 7.37 -0.11
CA LYS A 89 -14.31 8.28 0.13
C LYS A 89 -13.90 9.60 0.77
N ASP A 90 -12.71 9.64 1.38
CA ASP A 90 -12.27 10.70 2.27
C ASP A 90 -11.58 11.85 1.52
N ASP A 91 -11.58 13.01 2.17
CA ASP A 91 -10.80 14.16 1.76
C ASP A 91 -9.46 14.20 2.52
N VAL A 92 -8.49 14.93 1.96
CA VAL A 92 -7.23 15.21 2.63
C VAL A 92 -7.51 16.16 3.80
N GLU A 93 -6.98 15.86 4.96
CA GLU A 93 -7.01 16.69 6.15
C GLU A 93 -5.58 17.10 6.51
N ILE A 94 -5.42 18.26 7.14
CA ILE A 94 -4.10 18.79 7.51
C ILE A 94 -3.30 17.80 8.35
N GLU A 95 -3.97 17.00 9.19
CA GLU A 95 -3.38 15.95 10.01
C GLU A 95 -2.85 14.76 9.20
N ASN A 96 -3.21 14.66 7.91
CA ASN A 96 -2.71 13.60 7.06
C ASN A 96 -1.30 13.89 6.53
N LEU A 97 -0.87 15.17 6.56
CA LEU A 97 0.37 15.62 5.96
C LEU A 97 1.62 15.09 6.68
N ASP A 98 1.50 14.78 7.96
CA ASP A 98 2.61 14.26 8.76
C ASP A 98 3.00 12.81 8.44
N ARG A 99 2.12 12.08 7.76
CA ARG A 99 2.25 10.64 7.51
C ARG A 99 1.96 10.20 6.07
N SER A 100 1.68 11.13 5.16
CA SER A 100 1.51 10.85 3.74
C SER A 100 2.67 11.43 2.92
N PRO A 101 3.41 10.64 2.15
CA PRO A 101 4.52 11.14 1.34
C PRO A 101 4.07 11.88 0.08
N ILE A 102 2.77 11.90 -0.23
CA ILE A 102 2.21 12.45 -1.46
C ILE A 102 1.54 13.80 -1.21
N PHE A 103 0.79 13.94 -0.10
CA PHE A 103 -0.02 15.12 0.15
C PHE A 103 0.79 16.32 0.61
N THR A 104 0.34 17.50 0.20
CA THR A 104 0.89 18.80 0.57
C THR A 104 -0.20 19.67 1.17
N ALA A 105 0.16 20.81 1.76
CA ALA A 105 -0.81 21.77 2.28
C ALA A 105 -1.77 22.33 1.20
N MET A 106 -1.42 22.20 -0.08
CA MET A 106 -2.29 22.61 -1.19
C MET A 106 -3.39 21.60 -1.49
N ASP A 107 -3.31 20.42 -0.88
CA ASP A 107 -4.27 19.34 -1.08
C ASP A 107 -5.33 19.29 0.03
N ASP A 108 -5.22 20.14 1.05
CA ASP A 108 -6.20 20.21 2.15
C ASP A 108 -7.63 20.40 1.61
N GLU A 109 -8.58 19.64 2.16
CA GLU A 109 -9.99 19.56 1.73
C GLU A 109 -10.23 18.98 0.31
N ARG A 110 -9.19 18.56 -0.41
CA ARG A 110 -9.35 17.88 -1.71
C ARG A 110 -9.62 16.39 -1.51
N PRO A 111 -10.38 15.72 -2.40
CA PRO A 111 -10.51 14.26 -2.36
C PRO A 111 -9.14 13.58 -2.40
N LYS A 112 -8.89 12.64 -1.47
CA LYS A 112 -7.61 11.91 -1.41
C LYS A 112 -7.26 11.24 -2.73
N VAL A 113 -8.26 10.69 -3.42
CA VAL A 113 -8.07 10.04 -4.73
C VAL A 113 -7.60 11.01 -5.80
N ASP A 114 -8.09 12.26 -5.80
CA ASP A 114 -7.71 13.27 -6.78
C ASP A 114 -6.28 13.76 -6.56
N ALA A 115 -5.92 14.08 -5.31
CA ALA A 115 -4.55 14.46 -4.95
C ALA A 115 -3.55 13.33 -5.28
N THR A 116 -3.92 12.07 -4.98
CA THR A 116 -3.10 10.89 -5.34
C THR A 116 -2.99 10.71 -6.85
N ALA A 117 -4.08 10.93 -7.60
CA ALA A 117 -4.08 10.82 -9.05
C ALA A 117 -3.17 11.87 -9.70
N ASP A 118 -3.20 13.10 -9.21
CA ASP A 118 -2.34 14.18 -9.70
C ASP A 118 -0.86 13.86 -9.46
N TYR A 119 -0.53 13.32 -8.29
CA TYR A 119 0.82 12.82 -8.02
C TYR A 119 1.24 11.74 -9.02
N LEU A 120 0.43 10.70 -9.19
CA LEU A 120 0.76 9.57 -10.08
C LEU A 120 0.97 10.04 -11.53
N ARG A 121 0.12 10.94 -12.02
CA ARG A 121 0.30 11.55 -13.35
C ARG A 121 1.57 12.37 -13.45
N SER A 122 1.90 13.15 -12.41
CA SER A 122 3.11 13.99 -12.37
C SER A 122 4.41 13.19 -12.45
N VAL A 123 4.39 11.96 -11.90
CA VAL A 123 5.55 11.05 -11.96
C VAL A 123 5.55 10.13 -13.17
N GLY A 124 4.53 10.22 -14.06
CA GLY A 124 4.51 9.54 -15.35
C GLY A 124 3.69 8.25 -15.43
N VAL A 125 2.76 8.00 -14.51
CA VAL A 125 1.74 6.95 -14.68
C VAL A 125 0.71 7.41 -15.71
N ALA A 126 0.59 6.68 -16.82
CA ALA A 126 -0.16 7.15 -17.98
C ALA A 126 -1.68 7.16 -17.78
N THR A 127 -2.22 6.13 -17.13
CA THR A 127 -3.65 5.95 -16.91
C THR A 127 -3.95 5.93 -15.42
N VAL A 128 -4.74 6.88 -14.93
CA VAL A 128 -5.19 6.94 -13.53
C VAL A 128 -6.68 7.24 -13.47
N LYS A 129 -7.43 6.34 -12.84
CA LYS A 129 -8.90 6.36 -12.70
C LYS A 129 -9.25 6.60 -11.21
N PRO A 130 -9.33 7.85 -10.73
CA PRO A 130 -9.74 8.14 -9.36
C PRO A 130 -11.26 8.06 -9.21
N GLU A 131 -11.73 7.52 -8.09
CA GLU A 131 -13.14 7.54 -7.71
C GLU A 131 -13.30 7.83 -6.22
N ARG A 132 -13.91 8.97 -5.88
CA ARG A 132 -14.29 9.32 -4.52
C ARG A 132 -15.54 8.56 -4.11
N ALA A 133 -15.39 7.39 -3.53
CA ALA A 133 -16.50 6.55 -3.09
C ALA A 133 -16.07 5.56 -2.01
N ALA A 134 -17.02 5.10 -1.20
CA ALA A 134 -16.83 3.86 -0.46
C ALA A 134 -16.80 2.68 -1.44
N LEU A 135 -16.08 1.59 -1.12
CA LEU A 135 -15.96 0.45 -2.04
C LEU A 135 -17.31 -0.11 -2.49
N ALA A 136 -18.26 -0.25 -1.55
CA ALA A 136 -19.60 -0.75 -1.85
C ALA A 136 -20.40 0.14 -2.83
N GLU A 137 -20.06 1.42 -2.93
CA GLU A 137 -20.71 2.40 -3.79
C GLU A 137 -19.94 2.67 -5.08
N SER A 138 -18.66 2.23 -5.14
CA SER A 138 -17.77 2.48 -6.25
C SER A 138 -18.32 1.90 -7.55
N LYS A 139 -18.44 2.76 -8.56
CA LYS A 139 -18.80 2.36 -9.92
C LYS A 139 -17.63 1.66 -10.60
N LEU A 140 -16.40 2.14 -10.34
CA LEU A 140 -15.19 1.51 -10.83
C LEU A 140 -15.13 0.05 -10.38
N TRP A 141 -15.38 -0.23 -9.09
CA TRP A 141 -15.41 -1.59 -8.57
C TRP A 141 -16.57 -2.42 -9.11
N ARG A 142 -17.79 -1.87 -9.18
CA ARG A 142 -18.99 -2.60 -9.64
C ARG A 142 -19.05 -2.84 -11.15
N ASN A 143 -18.50 -1.90 -11.94
CA ASN A 143 -18.61 -1.94 -13.42
C ASN A 143 -17.36 -2.55 -14.08
N ARG A 144 -16.49 -3.22 -13.33
CA ARG A 144 -15.39 -3.97 -13.90
C ARG A 144 -15.92 -5.05 -14.84
N GLN A 145 -15.88 -4.77 -16.14
CA GLN A 145 -16.58 -5.57 -17.16
C GLN A 145 -15.90 -6.92 -17.48
N GLU A 146 -14.61 -7.06 -17.17
CA GLU A 146 -13.81 -8.22 -17.61
C GLU A 146 -12.93 -8.80 -16.49
N GLY A 147 -13.34 -8.67 -15.25
CA GLY A 147 -12.60 -9.27 -14.14
C GLY A 147 -12.16 -8.26 -13.07
N THR A 148 -11.40 -8.76 -12.14
CA THR A 148 -10.76 -8.00 -11.06
C THR A 148 -9.41 -7.44 -11.55
N PRO A 149 -8.86 -6.38 -10.92
CA PRO A 149 -7.53 -5.89 -11.27
C PRO A 149 -6.46 -6.98 -11.13
N ASP A 150 -5.38 -6.89 -11.90
CA ASP A 150 -4.25 -7.83 -11.82
C ASP A 150 -3.59 -7.81 -10.43
N LEU A 151 -3.55 -6.63 -9.82
CA LEU A 151 -2.98 -6.41 -8.50
C LEU A 151 -3.87 -5.44 -7.70
N LEU A 152 -4.21 -5.83 -6.48
CA LEU A 152 -4.97 -5.00 -5.55
C LEU A 152 -4.13 -4.67 -4.32
N ILE A 153 -4.03 -3.39 -4.00
CA ILE A 153 -3.51 -2.89 -2.72
C ILE A 153 -4.71 -2.44 -1.87
N THR A 154 -4.85 -3.00 -0.69
CA THR A 154 -5.89 -2.62 0.26
C THR A 154 -5.25 -2.03 1.50
N ALA A 155 -5.52 -0.75 1.73
CA ALA A 155 -5.08 0.01 2.89
C ALA A 155 -6.27 0.57 3.70
N ALA A 156 -7.49 0.09 3.41
CA ALA A 156 -8.69 0.38 4.18
C ALA A 156 -8.77 -0.53 5.40
N ASN A 157 -9.15 0.05 6.53
CA ASN A 157 -9.22 -0.68 7.82
C ASN A 157 -10.60 -1.30 8.10
N GLU A 158 -11.59 -1.04 7.26
CA GLU A 158 -12.96 -1.51 7.47
C GLU A 158 -13.10 -3.01 7.13
N ASP A 159 -13.61 -3.79 8.06
CA ASP A 159 -13.75 -5.25 7.91
C ASP A 159 -14.68 -5.61 6.73
N HIS A 160 -15.77 -4.88 6.52
CA HIS A 160 -16.69 -5.11 5.41
C HIS A 160 -16.01 -4.93 4.03
N VAL A 161 -14.98 -4.09 3.92
CA VAL A 161 -14.18 -3.93 2.70
C VAL A 161 -13.42 -5.21 2.39
N ARG A 162 -12.83 -5.85 3.40
CA ARG A 162 -12.12 -7.12 3.24
C ARG A 162 -13.06 -8.23 2.78
N PHE A 163 -14.26 -8.33 3.38
CA PHE A 163 -15.27 -9.31 2.97
C PHE A 163 -15.65 -9.14 1.49
N GLN A 164 -15.89 -7.91 1.06
CA GLN A 164 -16.26 -7.63 -0.32
C GLN A 164 -15.14 -8.00 -1.30
N ILE A 165 -13.89 -7.68 -0.96
CA ILE A 165 -12.72 -7.99 -1.80
C ILE A 165 -12.53 -9.50 -1.91
N GLU A 166 -12.59 -10.23 -0.79
CA GLU A 166 -12.42 -11.69 -0.77
C GLU A 166 -13.52 -12.42 -1.56
N ALA A 167 -14.74 -11.88 -1.58
CA ALA A 167 -15.83 -12.42 -2.39
C ALA A 167 -15.56 -12.33 -3.89
N ASP A 168 -14.83 -11.32 -4.33
CA ASP A 168 -14.50 -11.05 -5.72
C ASP A 168 -13.17 -11.70 -6.18
N MET A 169 -12.38 -12.23 -5.26
CA MET A 169 -11.14 -13.00 -5.46
C MET A 169 -10.17 -12.41 -6.53
N PRO A 170 -9.70 -11.17 -6.40
CA PRO A 170 -8.69 -10.64 -7.30
C PRO A 170 -7.42 -11.50 -7.30
N PRO A 171 -6.68 -11.61 -8.44
CA PRO A 171 -5.58 -12.56 -8.59
C PRO A 171 -4.45 -12.40 -7.57
N ILE A 172 -4.10 -11.15 -7.23
CA ILE A 172 -3.09 -10.84 -6.21
C ILE A 172 -3.60 -9.70 -5.35
N GLN A 173 -3.60 -9.92 -4.05
CA GLN A 173 -4.04 -8.93 -3.06
C GLN A 173 -2.91 -8.67 -2.07
N ILE A 174 -2.66 -7.41 -1.79
CA ILE A 174 -1.72 -6.95 -0.77
C ILE A 174 -2.50 -6.10 0.23
N TYR A 175 -2.59 -6.56 1.46
CA TYR A 175 -3.21 -5.82 2.55
C TYR A 175 -2.11 -5.15 3.37
N GLY A 176 -2.20 -3.83 3.55
CA GLY A 176 -1.37 -3.07 4.47
C GLY A 176 -2.23 -2.52 5.60
N THR A 177 -1.91 -2.83 6.84
CA THR A 177 -2.66 -2.35 8.00
C THR A 177 -1.73 -1.83 9.08
N THR A 178 -2.23 -0.88 9.86
CA THR A 178 -1.62 -0.43 11.10
C THR A 178 -2.56 -0.74 12.27
N GLY A 179 -2.00 -1.15 13.39
CA GLY A 179 -2.74 -1.50 14.60
C GLY A 179 -2.32 -0.68 15.80
N LYS A 180 -2.92 -0.98 16.95
CA LYS A 180 -2.52 -0.43 18.25
C LYS A 180 -1.09 -0.88 18.59
N ASN A 181 -0.44 -0.17 19.53
CA ASN A 181 0.88 -0.54 20.04
C ASN A 181 1.98 -0.62 18.95
N TRP A 182 1.99 0.31 18.01
CA TRP A 182 3.00 0.41 16.94
C TRP A 182 3.03 -0.80 15.99
N GLN A 183 1.97 -1.56 15.95
CA GLN A 183 1.88 -2.72 15.07
C GLN A 183 1.62 -2.28 13.62
N ALA A 184 2.34 -2.90 12.69
CA ALA A 184 2.06 -2.84 11.26
C ALA A 184 2.06 -4.26 10.70
N SER A 185 1.21 -4.51 9.73
CA SER A 185 1.13 -5.82 9.07
C SER A 185 1.00 -5.64 7.57
N VAL A 186 1.69 -6.49 6.83
CA VAL A 186 1.54 -6.63 5.38
C VAL A 186 1.22 -8.09 5.09
N ILE A 187 0.15 -8.32 4.36
CA ILE A 187 -0.31 -9.65 4.01
C ILE A 187 -0.45 -9.71 2.49
N ARG A 188 0.15 -10.72 1.90
CA ARG A 188 -0.14 -11.10 0.52
C ARG A 188 -1.18 -12.22 0.54
N HIS A 189 -2.16 -12.12 -0.34
CA HIS A 189 -3.11 -13.18 -0.61
C HIS A 189 -3.21 -13.45 -2.11
N VAL A 190 -2.98 -14.69 -2.47
CA VAL A 190 -3.28 -15.25 -3.80
C VAL A 190 -4.35 -16.31 -3.58
N PRO A 191 -5.57 -16.17 -4.15
CA PRO A 191 -6.67 -17.11 -3.93
C PRO A 191 -6.26 -18.55 -4.13
N LEU A 192 -6.76 -19.46 -3.30
CA LEU A 192 -6.47 -20.89 -3.29
C LEU A 192 -5.01 -21.28 -2.95
N ARG A 193 -4.14 -20.32 -2.72
CA ARG A 193 -2.73 -20.56 -2.42
C ARG A 193 -2.33 -20.06 -1.03
N ASP A 194 -2.71 -18.84 -0.71
CA ASP A 194 -2.35 -18.19 0.56
C ASP A 194 -3.59 -18.10 1.47
N PRO A 195 -3.44 -18.02 2.81
CA PRO A 195 -4.55 -17.72 3.70
C PRO A 195 -5.18 -16.36 3.34
N CYS A 196 -6.49 -16.26 3.35
CA CYS A 196 -7.18 -15.00 3.11
C CYS A 196 -7.11 -14.08 4.33
N SER A 197 -7.38 -12.77 4.11
CA SER A 197 -7.37 -11.77 5.17
C SER A 197 -8.34 -12.11 6.30
N LEU A 198 -9.50 -12.70 5.99
CA LEU A 198 -10.50 -13.12 6.98
C LEU A 198 -10.04 -14.29 7.85
N CYS A 199 -9.23 -15.20 7.29
CA CYS A 199 -8.64 -16.28 8.08
C CYS A 199 -7.56 -15.77 9.03
N LEU A 200 -6.82 -14.71 8.64
CA LEU A 200 -5.73 -14.14 9.43
C LEU A 200 -6.22 -13.12 10.46
N PHE A 201 -7.33 -12.47 10.19
CA PHE A 201 -8.00 -11.52 11.08
C PHE A 201 -9.46 -11.92 11.23
N PRO A 202 -9.73 -13.04 11.93
CA PRO A 202 -11.11 -13.41 12.20
C PRO A 202 -11.75 -12.32 13.05
N ASP A 203 -12.98 -11.94 12.69
CA ASP A 203 -13.79 -11.09 13.55
C ASP A 203 -13.84 -11.67 14.96
N PRO A 204 -13.78 -10.84 16.01
CA PRO A 204 -14.03 -11.31 17.34
C PRO A 204 -15.41 -11.99 17.35
N PRO A 205 -15.58 -13.13 18.00
CA PRO A 205 -16.88 -13.79 18.09
C PRO A 205 -17.91 -12.81 18.66
N LEU A 206 -19.04 -12.69 17.95
CA LEU A 206 -20.19 -11.87 18.34
C LEU A 206 -20.69 -12.26 19.74
#